data_e4984d486064c13bc3fff57c039b1721
#
_entry.id   e4984d486064c13bc3fff57c039b1721
#
_cell.length_a   1.000
_cell.length_b   1.000
_cell.length_c   1.000
_cell.angle_alpha   90.00
_cell.angle_beta   90.00
_cell.angle_gamma   90.00
#
_symmetry.space_group_name_H-M   'P 1'
#
loop_
_entity.id
_entity.type
_entity.pdbx_description
1 polymer ?
#
loop_
_entity_poly.entity_id
_entity_poly.type
_entity_poly.pdbx_seq_one_letter_code
_entity_poly.pdbx_strand_id
1 'polypeptide(L)'
;MPKPAKPAKRAPKSAGTPLGSEESYRQMVDSVKDYAIIMLDPSGRVASWNQGAERIKGYRASEIIGKDFSCFYTADAVARGLPERELELAAKEGRFEDEGWRVRKDGSQFWANAIISALRDVNGALRGYSKVTRDLTERKQAEERIQQQSKEIMELSTPVMQVWQGVVAAPLIGTLDSQRTQQFMERLLTRVVETNSPVALVDIMGVPTIDTQTAQHLIETISAVRLLGAQVVLTGVRPAIAQTLVHLGIDLSDIITRSSLAAGIQVALDILNLQVVGKNAGR
;
A
#
# COMPACT_ATOMS: atom_id res chain seq x y z
N MET A 1 -16.96 6.80 86.45
CA MET A 1 -16.03 6.26 85.45
C MET A 1 -16.80 5.49 84.42
N PRO A 2 -16.83 5.92 83.13
CA PRO A 2 -17.54 5.16 82.13
C PRO A 2 -16.67 4.02 81.56
N LYS A 3 -17.31 2.89 81.25
CA LYS A 3 -16.69 1.67 80.71
C LYS A 3 -16.17 1.88 79.34
N PRO A 4 -15.03 1.27 78.93
CA PRO A 4 -14.49 1.41 77.57
C PRO A 4 -15.34 0.64 76.54
N ALA A 5 -15.56 1.29 75.43
CA ALA A 5 -16.28 0.75 74.23
C ALA A 5 -15.50 -0.42 73.63
N LYS A 6 -16.20 -1.51 73.25
CA LYS A 6 -15.66 -2.65 72.53
C LYS A 6 -15.24 -2.20 71.09
N PRO A 7 -14.08 -2.66 70.55
CA PRO A 7 -13.67 -2.36 69.16
C PRO A 7 -14.61 -3.05 68.19
N ALA A 8 -15.02 -2.28 67.17
CA ALA A 8 -15.82 -2.75 65.99
C ALA A 8 -15.06 -3.83 65.24
N LYS A 9 -15.73 -4.98 65.02
CA LYS A 9 -15.24 -6.05 64.14
C LYS A 9 -15.07 -5.48 62.72
N ARG A 10 -13.83 -5.44 62.21
CA ARG A 10 -13.53 -5.21 60.80
C ARG A 10 -14.24 -6.28 59.98
N ALA A 11 -15.04 -5.84 58.98
CA ALA A 11 -15.61 -6.72 57.95
C ALA A 11 -14.49 -7.46 57.21
N PRO A 12 -14.67 -8.73 56.81
CA PRO A 12 -13.67 -9.46 56.07
C PRO A 12 -13.47 -8.77 54.71
N LYS A 13 -12.21 -8.44 54.36
CA LYS A 13 -11.83 -8.05 52.99
C LYS A 13 -12.27 -9.19 52.08
N SER A 14 -13.04 -8.87 51.02
CA SER A 14 -13.38 -9.82 49.98
C SER A 14 -12.08 -10.46 49.47
N ALA A 15 -11.95 -11.76 49.69
CA ALA A 15 -10.84 -12.52 49.11
C ALA A 15 -10.97 -12.40 47.58
N GLY A 16 -10.04 -11.70 46.94
CA GLY A 16 -10.00 -11.62 45.48
C GLY A 16 -9.90 -13.05 44.90
N THR A 17 -10.57 -13.26 43.79
CA THR A 17 -10.52 -14.53 43.06
C THR A 17 -9.06 -14.94 42.83
N PRO A 18 -8.63 -16.16 43.16
CA PRO A 18 -7.25 -16.59 43.01
C PRO A 18 -6.83 -16.51 41.54
N LEU A 19 -5.65 -15.92 41.30
CA LEU A 19 -5.05 -15.94 39.97
C LEU A 19 -4.84 -17.40 39.54
N GLY A 20 -5.39 -17.78 38.35
CA GLY A 20 -5.38 -19.18 37.88
C GLY A 20 -6.71 -19.91 37.99
N SER A 21 -7.76 -19.28 38.56
CA SER A 21 -9.12 -19.80 38.51
C SER A 21 -9.72 -19.68 37.12
N GLU A 22 -10.72 -20.48 36.78
CA GLU A 22 -11.47 -20.39 35.51
C GLU A 22 -12.02 -18.97 35.27
N GLU A 23 -12.48 -18.32 36.32
CA GLU A 23 -12.97 -16.95 36.28
C GLU A 23 -11.85 -15.95 35.92
N SER A 24 -10.63 -16.13 36.43
CA SER A 24 -9.47 -15.31 36.11
C SER A 24 -9.07 -15.47 34.62
N TYR A 25 -9.10 -16.69 34.07
CA TYR A 25 -8.85 -16.93 32.66
C TYR A 25 -9.91 -16.28 31.77
N ARG A 26 -11.18 -16.36 32.15
CA ARG A 26 -12.27 -15.69 31.43
C ARG A 26 -12.07 -14.17 31.43
N GLN A 27 -11.78 -13.58 32.58
CA GLN A 27 -11.52 -12.15 32.72
C GLN A 27 -10.30 -11.71 31.85
N MET A 28 -9.24 -12.54 31.81
CA MET A 28 -8.09 -12.28 30.99
C MET A 28 -8.45 -12.25 29.47
N VAL A 29 -9.20 -13.25 29.02
CA VAL A 29 -9.66 -13.31 27.61
C VAL A 29 -10.61 -12.16 27.28
N ASP A 30 -11.51 -11.80 28.20
CA ASP A 30 -12.43 -10.67 28.01
C ASP A 30 -11.74 -9.30 28.02
N SER A 31 -10.61 -9.18 28.72
CA SER A 31 -9.82 -7.94 28.72
C SER A 31 -9.19 -7.61 27.35
N VAL A 32 -9.02 -8.61 26.50
CA VAL A 32 -8.42 -8.47 25.14
C VAL A 32 -9.49 -8.01 24.16
N LYS A 33 -9.59 -6.68 23.97
CA LYS A 33 -10.66 -6.06 23.16
C LYS A 33 -10.34 -5.94 21.68
N ASP A 34 -9.05 -6.00 21.33
CA ASP A 34 -8.59 -5.81 19.93
C ASP A 34 -8.51 -7.13 19.15
N TYR A 35 -8.85 -8.24 19.80
CA TYR A 35 -8.89 -9.56 19.20
C TYR A 35 -10.22 -10.25 19.51
N ALA A 36 -10.86 -10.77 18.46
CA ALA A 36 -11.96 -11.73 18.63
C ALA A 36 -11.36 -13.10 18.97
N ILE A 37 -11.54 -13.53 20.23
CA ILE A 37 -11.08 -14.83 20.72
C ILE A 37 -12.31 -15.69 20.96
N ILE A 38 -12.46 -16.75 20.17
CA ILE A 38 -13.61 -17.63 20.21
C ILE A 38 -13.19 -19.09 20.27
N MET A 39 -13.98 -19.92 20.89
CA MET A 39 -13.87 -21.38 20.78
C MET A 39 -14.95 -21.88 19.83
N LEU A 40 -14.59 -22.88 19.01
CA LEU A 40 -15.50 -23.63 18.19
C LEU A 40 -15.53 -25.08 18.69
N ASP A 41 -16.69 -25.73 18.61
CA ASP A 41 -16.79 -27.16 18.80
C ASP A 41 -16.18 -27.90 17.59
N PRO A 42 -16.04 -29.25 17.62
CA PRO A 42 -15.46 -30.02 16.54
C PRO A 42 -16.23 -29.89 15.21
N SER A 43 -17.50 -29.47 15.25
CA SER A 43 -18.34 -29.24 14.07
C SER A 43 -18.28 -27.81 13.53
N GLY A 44 -17.46 -26.91 14.13
CA GLY A 44 -17.33 -25.52 13.71
C GLY A 44 -18.37 -24.57 14.29
N ARG A 45 -19.16 -25.01 15.30
CA ARG A 45 -20.12 -24.13 15.96
C ARG A 45 -19.45 -23.33 17.07
N VAL A 46 -19.85 -22.07 17.19
CA VAL A 46 -19.34 -21.15 18.20
C VAL A 46 -19.70 -21.63 19.60
N ALA A 47 -18.70 -21.89 20.43
CA ALA A 47 -18.84 -22.38 21.82
C ALA A 47 -18.53 -21.29 22.87
N SER A 48 -17.68 -20.31 22.54
CA SER A 48 -17.40 -19.17 23.43
C SER A 48 -17.28 -17.86 22.65
N TRP A 49 -17.41 -16.74 23.39
CA TRP A 49 -17.44 -15.41 22.79
C TRP A 49 -16.87 -14.39 23.78
N ASN A 50 -15.77 -13.69 23.42
CA ASN A 50 -15.21 -12.64 24.26
C ASN A 50 -15.72 -11.25 23.86
N GLN A 51 -15.41 -10.23 24.66
CA GLN A 51 -15.76 -8.84 24.36
C GLN A 51 -15.16 -8.31 23.05
N GLY A 52 -13.94 -8.74 22.71
CA GLY A 52 -13.31 -8.41 21.44
C GLY A 52 -14.09 -8.95 20.23
N ALA A 53 -14.61 -10.17 20.34
CA ALA A 53 -15.46 -10.76 19.31
C ALA A 53 -16.79 -10.00 19.13
N GLU A 54 -17.41 -9.57 20.22
CA GLU A 54 -18.62 -8.73 20.16
C GLU A 54 -18.33 -7.40 19.46
N ARG A 55 -17.25 -6.74 19.86
CA ARG A 55 -16.83 -5.46 19.26
C ARG A 55 -16.50 -5.56 17.79
N ILE A 56 -15.70 -6.57 17.39
CA ILE A 56 -15.21 -6.70 16.02
C ILE A 56 -16.29 -7.23 15.08
N LYS A 57 -17.08 -8.22 15.52
CA LYS A 57 -18.04 -8.90 14.65
C LYS A 57 -19.49 -8.40 14.81
N GLY A 58 -19.80 -7.63 15.86
CA GLY A 58 -21.11 -7.01 16.08
C GLY A 58 -22.19 -7.95 16.63
N TYR A 59 -21.91 -9.21 16.95
CA TYR A 59 -22.85 -10.15 17.53
C TYR A 59 -22.70 -10.18 19.03
N ARG A 60 -23.83 -10.24 19.78
CA ARG A 60 -23.82 -10.58 21.20
C ARG A 60 -23.61 -12.09 21.37
N ALA A 61 -23.03 -12.51 22.50
CA ALA A 61 -22.81 -13.92 22.78
C ALA A 61 -24.10 -14.77 22.67
N SER A 62 -25.23 -14.26 23.17
CA SER A 62 -26.54 -14.92 23.11
C SER A 62 -27.10 -15.12 21.69
N GLU A 63 -26.58 -14.37 20.72
CA GLU A 63 -27.04 -14.42 19.33
C GLU A 63 -26.22 -15.38 18.46
N ILE A 64 -24.98 -15.65 18.87
CA ILE A 64 -23.99 -16.32 18.01
C ILE A 64 -23.54 -17.68 18.55
N ILE A 65 -23.59 -17.91 19.86
CA ILE A 65 -23.25 -19.22 20.44
C ILE A 65 -24.18 -20.30 19.85
N GLY A 66 -23.58 -21.40 19.42
CA GLY A 66 -24.25 -22.53 18.73
C GLY A 66 -24.44 -22.34 17.22
N LYS A 67 -24.20 -21.15 16.66
CA LYS A 67 -24.22 -20.95 15.21
C LYS A 67 -22.93 -21.41 14.56
N ASP A 68 -23.04 -21.76 13.29
CA ASP A 68 -21.88 -22.10 12.46
C ASP A 68 -21.02 -20.87 12.19
N PHE A 69 -19.70 -21.03 12.30
CA PHE A 69 -18.73 -19.93 12.15
C PHE A 69 -18.58 -19.45 10.71
N SER A 70 -19.08 -20.20 9.73
CA SER A 70 -19.12 -19.80 8.33
C SER A 70 -19.89 -18.49 8.10
N CYS A 71 -20.77 -18.10 9.03
CA CYS A 71 -21.48 -16.83 8.99
C CYS A 71 -20.56 -15.59 9.03
N PHE A 72 -19.29 -15.75 9.37
CA PHE A 72 -18.29 -14.68 9.33
C PHE A 72 -17.56 -14.56 8.00
N TYR A 73 -17.91 -15.35 7.01
CA TYR A 73 -17.28 -15.38 5.69
C TYR A 73 -18.16 -14.75 4.63
N THR A 74 -17.54 -14.27 3.56
CA THR A 74 -18.29 -13.81 2.38
C THR A 74 -18.98 -14.99 1.71
N ALA A 75 -20.09 -14.73 1.01
CA ALA A 75 -20.82 -15.78 0.31
C ALA A 75 -19.95 -16.56 -0.69
N ASP A 76 -19.03 -15.87 -1.37
CA ASP A 76 -18.07 -16.47 -2.28
C ASP A 76 -17.09 -17.41 -1.56
N ALA A 77 -16.58 -17.04 -0.39
CA ALA A 77 -15.69 -17.87 0.41
C ALA A 77 -16.40 -19.14 0.91
N VAL A 78 -17.67 -19.01 1.33
CA VAL A 78 -18.50 -20.16 1.72
C VAL A 78 -18.77 -21.08 0.53
N ALA A 79 -19.12 -20.52 -0.63
CA ALA A 79 -19.36 -21.30 -1.85
C ALA A 79 -18.12 -22.10 -2.32
N ARG A 80 -16.92 -21.60 -1.99
CA ARG A 80 -15.64 -22.30 -2.25
C ARG A 80 -15.24 -23.29 -1.16
N GLY A 81 -16.04 -23.49 -0.11
CA GLY A 81 -15.74 -24.38 1.01
C GLY A 81 -14.56 -23.93 1.88
N LEU A 82 -14.25 -22.62 1.90
CA LEU A 82 -13.08 -22.10 2.64
C LEU A 82 -13.20 -22.35 4.14
N PRO A 83 -14.36 -22.13 4.82
CA PRO A 83 -14.47 -22.36 6.26
C PRO A 83 -14.15 -23.81 6.65
N GLU A 84 -14.71 -24.78 5.95
CA GLU A 84 -14.51 -26.22 6.20
C GLU A 84 -13.04 -26.60 6.00
N ARG A 85 -12.44 -26.11 4.91
CA ARG A 85 -11.02 -26.35 4.60
C ARG A 85 -10.08 -25.80 5.67
N GLU A 86 -10.38 -24.63 6.23
CA GLU A 86 -9.58 -24.03 7.31
C GLU A 86 -9.60 -24.95 8.57
N LEU A 87 -10.77 -25.51 8.94
CA LEU A 87 -10.87 -26.44 10.06
C LEU A 87 -10.14 -27.77 9.79
N GLU A 88 -10.26 -28.32 8.59
CA GLU A 88 -9.55 -29.54 8.19
C GLU A 88 -8.04 -29.35 8.27
N LEU A 89 -7.51 -28.24 7.75
CA LEU A 89 -6.09 -27.92 7.84
C LEU A 89 -5.64 -27.71 9.29
N ALA A 90 -6.40 -26.97 10.09
CA ALA A 90 -6.11 -26.79 11.51
C ALA A 90 -6.14 -28.13 12.28
N ALA A 91 -7.08 -29.03 11.96
CA ALA A 91 -7.14 -30.35 12.58
C ALA A 91 -5.93 -31.21 12.19
N LYS A 92 -5.48 -31.17 10.95
CA LYS A 92 -4.36 -31.96 10.43
C LYS A 92 -3.01 -31.44 10.91
N GLU A 93 -2.79 -30.11 10.82
CA GLU A 93 -1.51 -29.47 11.05
C GLU A 93 -1.36 -28.87 12.45
N GLY A 94 -2.45 -28.89 13.24
CA GLY A 94 -2.52 -28.31 14.57
C GLY A 94 -2.87 -26.82 14.57
N ARG A 95 -2.53 -26.08 13.51
CA ARG A 95 -2.76 -24.64 13.35
C ARG A 95 -2.93 -24.28 11.87
N PHE A 96 -3.81 -23.32 11.62
CA PHE A 96 -3.99 -22.68 10.32
C PHE A 96 -4.04 -21.16 10.52
N GLU A 97 -3.45 -20.39 9.58
CA GLU A 97 -3.48 -18.93 9.59
C GLU A 97 -3.74 -18.41 8.19
N ASP A 98 -4.65 -17.44 8.07
CA ASP A 98 -5.03 -16.83 6.81
C ASP A 98 -5.41 -15.36 7.00
N GLU A 99 -5.17 -14.56 5.96
CA GLU A 99 -5.68 -13.20 5.85
C GLU A 99 -6.73 -13.11 4.74
N GLY A 100 -7.88 -12.51 5.08
CA GLY A 100 -8.96 -12.41 4.11
C GLY A 100 -10.14 -11.59 4.58
N TRP A 101 -11.07 -11.34 3.66
CA TRP A 101 -12.30 -10.64 3.95
C TRP A 101 -13.21 -11.50 4.84
N ARG A 102 -13.72 -10.88 5.88
CA ARG A 102 -14.72 -11.45 6.80
C ARG A 102 -15.92 -10.50 6.89
N VAL A 103 -17.06 -11.02 7.34
CA VAL A 103 -18.34 -10.28 7.38
C VAL A 103 -18.76 -10.07 8.83
N ARG A 104 -19.22 -8.86 9.16
CA ARG A 104 -19.83 -8.53 10.45
C ARG A 104 -21.35 -8.77 10.42
N LYS A 105 -21.99 -8.64 11.57
CA LYS A 105 -23.45 -8.79 11.72
C LYS A 105 -24.27 -7.84 10.83
N ASP A 106 -23.79 -6.61 10.64
CA ASP A 106 -24.43 -5.59 9.81
C ASP A 106 -24.19 -5.77 8.30
N GLY A 107 -23.48 -6.82 7.90
CA GLY A 107 -23.12 -7.09 6.51
C GLY A 107 -21.87 -6.36 6.03
N SER A 108 -21.28 -5.47 6.82
CA SER A 108 -20.02 -4.82 6.47
C SER A 108 -18.87 -5.83 6.42
N GLN A 109 -17.89 -5.58 5.55
CA GLN A 109 -16.72 -6.42 5.42
C GLN A 109 -15.51 -5.78 6.10
N PHE A 110 -14.62 -6.62 6.62
CA PHE A 110 -13.37 -6.20 7.24
C PHE A 110 -12.23 -7.17 6.84
N TRP A 111 -11.04 -6.64 6.69
CA TRP A 111 -9.85 -7.45 6.42
C TRP A 111 -9.32 -8.02 7.71
N ALA A 112 -9.28 -9.32 7.81
CA ALA A 112 -8.94 -10.03 9.02
C ALA A 112 -7.71 -10.91 8.84
N ASN A 113 -6.83 -10.91 9.86
CA ASN A 113 -5.93 -12.03 10.09
C ASN A 113 -6.64 -12.97 11.06
N ALA A 114 -6.78 -14.24 10.69
CA ALA A 114 -7.45 -15.28 11.45
C ALA A 114 -6.53 -16.46 11.67
N ILE A 115 -6.36 -16.83 12.95
CA ILE A 115 -5.59 -18.01 13.37
C ILE A 115 -6.56 -19.01 13.96
N ILE A 116 -6.57 -20.24 13.46
CA ILE A 116 -7.34 -21.37 13.99
C ILE A 116 -6.36 -22.41 14.52
N SER A 117 -6.51 -22.83 15.79
CA SER A 117 -5.68 -23.87 16.39
C SER A 117 -6.56 -25.00 16.91
N ALA A 118 -6.20 -26.25 16.59
CA ALA A 118 -6.91 -27.41 17.09
C ALA A 118 -6.68 -27.61 18.59
N LEU A 119 -7.76 -27.77 19.34
CA LEU A 119 -7.73 -28.09 20.79
C LEU A 119 -7.92 -29.58 20.96
N ARG A 120 -6.95 -30.25 21.57
CA ARG A 120 -6.98 -31.71 21.80
C ARG A 120 -6.93 -32.00 23.29
N ASP A 121 -7.52 -33.13 23.66
CA ASP A 121 -7.38 -33.62 25.01
C ASP A 121 -6.06 -34.38 25.22
N VAL A 122 -5.86 -34.89 26.45
CA VAL A 122 -4.64 -35.62 26.83
C VAL A 122 -4.41 -36.90 26.03
N ASN A 123 -5.44 -37.44 25.39
CA ASN A 123 -5.39 -38.62 24.53
C ASN A 123 -5.21 -38.28 23.04
N GLY A 124 -5.09 -36.97 22.70
CA GLY A 124 -4.96 -36.49 21.34
C GLY A 124 -6.29 -36.33 20.58
N ALA A 125 -7.43 -36.64 21.21
CA ALA A 125 -8.74 -36.47 20.56
C ALA A 125 -9.10 -34.98 20.40
N LEU A 126 -9.65 -34.64 19.22
CA LEU A 126 -10.07 -33.26 18.91
C LEU A 126 -11.25 -32.88 19.80
N ARG A 127 -11.11 -31.80 20.57
CA ARG A 127 -12.12 -31.21 21.45
C ARG A 127 -12.81 -30.00 20.84
N GLY A 128 -12.22 -29.44 19.79
CA GLY A 128 -12.67 -28.23 19.11
C GLY A 128 -11.51 -27.40 18.64
N TYR A 129 -11.76 -26.10 18.44
CA TYR A 129 -10.76 -25.18 17.95
C TYR A 129 -10.80 -23.87 18.74
N SER A 130 -9.65 -23.23 18.91
CA SER A 130 -9.58 -21.81 19.24
C SER A 130 -9.42 -21.03 17.94
N LYS A 131 -10.19 -19.95 17.79
CA LYS A 131 -10.07 -19.03 16.65
C LYS A 131 -9.80 -17.63 17.18
N VAL A 132 -8.67 -17.06 16.79
CA VAL A 132 -8.26 -15.70 17.11
C VAL A 132 -8.32 -14.88 15.82
N THR A 133 -9.05 -13.77 15.85
CA THR A 133 -9.20 -12.91 14.67
C THR A 133 -8.83 -11.48 15.05
N ARG A 134 -7.97 -10.88 14.27
CA ARG A 134 -7.63 -9.46 14.34
C ARG A 134 -8.20 -8.71 13.16
N ASP A 135 -8.79 -7.54 13.41
CA ASP A 135 -9.20 -6.63 12.36
C ASP A 135 -7.99 -5.81 11.88
N LEU A 136 -7.64 -5.94 10.62
CA LEU A 136 -6.54 -5.23 9.97
C LEU A 136 -7.03 -4.19 8.95
N THR A 137 -8.32 -3.86 8.95
CA THR A 137 -8.92 -2.99 7.93
C THR A 137 -8.27 -1.62 7.90
N GLU A 138 -8.09 -0.99 9.06
CA GLU A 138 -7.45 0.33 9.16
C GLU A 138 -6.00 0.30 8.62
N ARG A 139 -5.25 -0.74 8.98
CA ARG A 139 -3.87 -0.92 8.51
C ARG A 139 -3.83 -1.08 6.98
N LYS A 140 -4.67 -1.96 6.45
CA LYS A 140 -4.77 -2.21 5.00
C LYS A 140 -5.14 -0.95 4.23
N GLN A 141 -6.14 -0.21 4.71
CA GLN A 141 -6.55 1.06 4.10
C GLN A 141 -5.46 2.13 4.16
N ALA A 142 -4.70 2.19 5.25
CA ALA A 142 -3.56 3.11 5.36
C ALA A 142 -2.45 2.75 4.38
N GLU A 143 -2.11 1.47 4.25
CA GLU A 143 -1.12 0.96 3.29
C GLU A 143 -1.56 1.25 1.84
N GLU A 144 -2.82 0.97 1.49
CA GLU A 144 -3.38 1.26 0.17
C GLU A 144 -3.38 2.77 -0.14
N ARG A 145 -3.72 3.61 0.85
CA ARG A 145 -3.68 5.06 0.70
C ARG A 145 -2.27 5.58 0.46
N ILE A 146 -1.28 5.08 1.19
CA ILE A 146 0.14 5.44 0.99
C ILE A 146 0.60 5.02 -0.40
N GLN A 147 0.26 3.82 -0.85
CA GLN A 147 0.59 3.33 -2.19
C GLN A 147 -0.05 4.20 -3.28
N GLN A 148 -1.33 4.55 -3.10
CA GLN A 148 -2.04 5.42 -4.04
C GLN A 148 -1.42 6.81 -4.11
N GLN A 149 -1.13 7.42 -2.95
CA GLN A 149 -0.46 8.73 -2.89
C GLN A 149 0.94 8.68 -3.53
N SER A 150 1.69 7.62 -3.28
CA SER A 150 3.01 7.42 -3.91
C SER A 150 2.91 7.32 -5.43
N LYS A 151 1.89 6.61 -5.93
CA LYS A 151 1.61 6.51 -7.36
C LYS A 151 1.24 7.86 -7.97
N GLU A 152 0.37 8.63 -7.31
CA GLU A 152 -0.04 9.97 -7.75
C GLU A 152 1.16 10.94 -7.80
N ILE A 153 2.02 10.92 -6.76
CA ILE A 153 3.25 11.71 -6.74
C ILE A 153 4.17 11.31 -7.90
N MET A 154 4.30 10.02 -8.18
CA MET A 154 5.10 9.51 -9.29
C MET A 154 4.54 9.93 -10.65
N GLU A 155 3.23 9.93 -10.81
CA GLU A 155 2.56 10.40 -12.03
C GLU A 155 2.76 11.90 -12.28
N LEU A 156 2.76 12.71 -11.23
CA LEU A 156 3.00 14.15 -11.32
C LEU A 156 4.48 14.52 -11.47
N SER A 157 5.40 13.65 -11.07
CA SER A 157 6.84 13.95 -11.03
C SER A 157 7.56 13.83 -12.37
N THR A 158 6.93 13.25 -13.40
CA THR A 158 7.46 13.11 -14.76
C THR A 158 6.39 13.45 -15.79
N PRO A 159 5.85 14.68 -15.78
CA PRO A 159 4.84 15.05 -16.75
C PRO A 159 5.45 15.14 -18.15
N VAL A 160 4.80 14.47 -19.11
CA VAL A 160 5.11 14.62 -20.53
C VAL A 160 3.92 15.28 -21.20
N MET A 161 4.10 16.49 -21.69
CA MET A 161 3.00 17.30 -22.21
C MET A 161 3.36 17.93 -23.55
N GLN A 162 2.38 18.11 -24.40
CA GLN A 162 2.53 18.93 -25.60
C GLN A 162 2.45 20.40 -25.19
N VAL A 163 3.54 21.13 -25.37
CA VAL A 163 3.64 22.56 -25.02
C VAL A 163 3.38 23.46 -26.21
N TRP A 164 3.51 22.93 -27.40
CA TRP A 164 3.22 23.60 -28.68
C TRP A 164 2.84 22.55 -29.74
N GLN A 165 2.23 23.00 -30.85
CA GLN A 165 1.97 22.08 -31.95
C GLN A 165 3.32 21.57 -32.51
N GLY A 166 3.53 20.25 -32.44
CA GLY A 166 4.79 19.62 -32.83
C GLY A 166 5.92 19.65 -31.79
N VAL A 167 5.66 20.12 -30.55
CA VAL A 167 6.66 20.13 -29.46
C VAL A 167 6.11 19.48 -28.20
N VAL A 168 6.73 18.40 -27.79
CA VAL A 168 6.49 17.75 -26.50
C VAL A 168 7.58 18.20 -25.52
N ALA A 169 7.20 18.57 -24.32
CA ALA A 169 8.13 18.86 -23.21
C ALA A 169 8.00 17.85 -22.10
N ALA A 170 9.13 17.48 -21.54
CA ALA A 170 9.26 16.47 -20.50
C ALA A 170 10.25 16.96 -19.41
N PRO A 171 9.80 17.77 -18.44
CA PRO A 171 10.64 18.18 -17.32
C PRO A 171 10.83 17.04 -16.34
N LEU A 172 12.09 16.77 -15.98
CA LEU A 172 12.48 15.79 -14.96
C LEU A 172 12.88 16.52 -13.68
N ILE A 173 12.23 16.13 -12.57
CA ILE A 173 12.43 16.78 -11.27
C ILE A 173 12.74 15.73 -10.20
N GLY A 174 13.70 16.03 -9.33
CA GLY A 174 14.13 15.17 -8.23
C GLY A 174 15.08 14.06 -8.65
N THR A 175 15.26 13.07 -7.78
CA THR A 175 16.14 11.92 -8.07
C THR A 175 15.51 11.01 -9.12
N LEU A 176 16.31 10.59 -10.09
CA LEU A 176 15.95 9.59 -11.09
C LEU A 176 16.54 8.24 -10.66
N ASP A 177 15.68 7.25 -10.57
CA ASP A 177 16.04 5.84 -10.47
C ASP A 177 15.67 5.10 -11.77
N SER A 178 16.06 3.84 -11.88
CA SER A 178 15.82 3.03 -13.07
C SER A 178 14.32 2.90 -13.40
N GLN A 179 13.46 2.76 -12.38
CA GLN A 179 12.02 2.62 -12.59
C GLN A 179 11.39 3.90 -13.13
N ARG A 180 11.73 5.05 -12.54
CA ARG A 180 11.26 6.36 -13.01
C ARG A 180 11.75 6.68 -14.42
N THR A 181 13.00 6.33 -14.72
CA THR A 181 13.59 6.55 -16.05
C THR A 181 12.91 5.70 -17.11
N GLN A 182 12.59 4.44 -16.80
CA GLN A 182 11.83 3.58 -17.69
C GLN A 182 10.41 4.10 -17.94
N GLN A 183 9.69 4.50 -16.91
CA GLN A 183 8.35 5.11 -17.05
C GLN A 183 8.39 6.42 -17.85
N PHE A 184 9.43 7.22 -17.63
CA PHE A 184 9.67 8.43 -18.40
C PHE A 184 9.84 8.12 -19.90
N MET A 185 10.67 7.13 -20.22
CA MET A 185 10.89 6.69 -21.59
C MET A 185 9.57 6.26 -22.25
N GLU A 186 8.81 5.38 -21.61
CA GLU A 186 7.54 4.88 -22.13
C GLU A 186 6.55 6.04 -22.42
N ARG A 187 6.41 6.98 -21.47
CA ARG A 187 5.52 8.14 -21.62
C ARG A 187 5.98 9.09 -22.71
N LEU A 188 7.28 9.35 -22.79
CA LEU A 188 7.83 10.26 -23.81
C LEU A 188 7.63 9.67 -25.21
N LEU A 189 7.97 8.40 -25.41
CA LEU A 189 7.78 7.72 -26.69
C LEU A 189 6.30 7.69 -27.11
N THR A 190 5.41 7.29 -26.18
CA THR A 190 3.96 7.28 -26.43
C THR A 190 3.48 8.67 -26.83
N ARG A 191 3.87 9.71 -26.09
CA ARG A 191 3.41 11.07 -26.36
C ARG A 191 3.92 11.64 -27.67
N VAL A 192 5.16 11.37 -28.01
CA VAL A 192 5.76 11.76 -29.30
C VAL A 192 4.97 11.14 -30.48
N VAL A 193 4.62 9.86 -30.36
CA VAL A 193 3.83 9.16 -31.39
C VAL A 193 2.39 9.68 -31.46
N GLU A 194 1.70 9.79 -30.33
CA GLU A 194 0.30 10.27 -30.26
C GLU A 194 0.13 11.67 -30.84
N THR A 195 1.09 12.56 -30.57
CA THR A 195 1.03 13.95 -31.00
C THR A 195 1.74 14.22 -32.35
N ASN A 196 2.37 13.17 -32.90
CA ASN A 196 3.20 13.25 -34.10
C ASN A 196 4.19 14.43 -34.02
N SER A 197 4.85 14.59 -32.87
CA SER A 197 5.70 15.73 -32.57
C SER A 197 7.12 15.52 -33.07
N PRO A 198 7.62 16.34 -33.98
CA PRO A 198 9.00 16.25 -34.52
C PRO A 198 10.06 16.76 -33.54
N VAL A 199 9.67 17.36 -32.39
CA VAL A 199 10.62 17.86 -31.40
C VAL A 199 10.19 17.42 -29.98
N ALA A 200 11.14 16.86 -29.21
CA ALA A 200 11.01 16.54 -27.82
C ALA A 200 12.01 17.37 -26.98
N LEU A 201 11.50 18.18 -26.04
CA LEU A 201 12.28 18.92 -25.06
C LEU A 201 12.40 18.10 -23.79
N VAL A 202 13.60 17.68 -23.42
CA VAL A 202 13.86 16.99 -22.16
C VAL A 202 14.61 17.94 -21.23
N ASP A 203 13.95 18.39 -20.16
CA ASP A 203 14.56 19.31 -19.20
C ASP A 203 14.98 18.57 -17.92
N ILE A 204 16.28 18.57 -17.65
CA ILE A 204 16.89 17.92 -16.48
C ILE A 204 17.40 18.92 -15.44
N MET A 205 16.99 20.18 -15.51
CA MET A 205 17.40 21.20 -14.54
C MET A 205 17.02 20.83 -13.10
N GLY A 206 15.87 20.15 -12.94
CA GLY A 206 15.36 19.69 -11.66
C GLY A 206 16.05 18.44 -11.11
N VAL A 207 16.97 17.81 -11.84
CA VAL A 207 17.69 16.61 -11.44
C VAL A 207 19.01 17.01 -10.77
N PRO A 208 19.24 16.66 -9.49
CA PRO A 208 20.47 17.05 -8.78
C PRO A 208 21.69 16.26 -9.24
N THR A 209 21.56 14.96 -9.38
CA THR A 209 22.62 14.01 -9.78
C THR A 209 21.99 12.82 -10.49
N ILE A 210 22.78 12.14 -11.29
CA ILE A 210 22.43 10.85 -11.92
C ILE A 210 23.55 9.84 -11.68
N ASP A 211 23.20 8.58 -11.49
CA ASP A 211 24.14 7.48 -11.49
C ASP A 211 24.39 6.98 -12.93
N THR A 212 25.34 6.06 -13.07
CA THR A 212 25.73 5.48 -14.37
C THR A 212 24.57 4.82 -15.08
N GLN A 213 23.76 4.07 -14.38
CA GLN A 213 22.63 3.32 -14.94
C GLN A 213 21.53 4.28 -15.42
N THR A 214 21.19 5.28 -14.64
CA THR A 214 20.22 6.31 -15.00
C THR A 214 20.69 7.12 -16.21
N ALA A 215 21.98 7.47 -16.28
CA ALA A 215 22.56 8.16 -17.42
C ALA A 215 22.43 7.32 -18.70
N GLN A 216 22.72 6.02 -18.61
CA GLN A 216 22.58 5.08 -19.73
C GLN A 216 21.12 5.02 -20.24
N HIS A 217 20.16 4.83 -19.33
CA HIS A 217 18.74 4.80 -19.70
C HIS A 217 18.23 6.12 -20.30
N LEU A 218 18.75 7.26 -19.82
CA LEU A 218 18.41 8.56 -20.42
C LEU A 218 18.87 8.65 -21.88
N ILE A 219 20.07 8.19 -22.18
CA ILE A 219 20.61 8.19 -23.55
C ILE A 219 19.87 7.18 -24.43
N GLU A 220 19.53 6.01 -23.91
CA GLU A 220 18.68 5.05 -24.63
C GLU A 220 17.32 5.67 -24.97
N THR A 221 16.72 6.43 -24.04
CA THR A 221 15.49 7.16 -24.27
C THR A 221 15.63 8.18 -25.40
N ILE A 222 16.68 8.98 -25.38
CA ILE A 222 16.97 9.97 -26.43
C ILE A 222 17.13 9.27 -27.79
N SER A 223 17.85 8.17 -27.82
CA SER A 223 18.09 7.39 -29.04
C SER A 223 16.77 6.81 -29.57
N ALA A 224 15.91 6.29 -28.70
CA ALA A 224 14.61 5.75 -29.06
C ALA A 224 13.68 6.83 -29.65
N VAL A 225 13.66 8.04 -29.08
CA VAL A 225 12.89 9.19 -29.62
C VAL A 225 13.38 9.56 -31.02
N ARG A 226 14.69 9.54 -31.22
CA ARG A 226 15.27 9.83 -32.56
C ARG A 226 14.91 8.77 -33.58
N LEU A 227 14.85 7.49 -33.21
CA LEU A 227 14.39 6.42 -34.09
C LEU A 227 12.93 6.61 -34.55
N LEU A 228 12.11 7.29 -33.75
CA LEU A 228 10.74 7.69 -34.10
C LEU A 228 10.69 8.91 -35.00
N GLY A 229 11.86 9.47 -35.40
CA GLY A 229 11.96 10.63 -36.27
C GLY A 229 11.87 11.99 -35.59
N ALA A 230 11.80 12.03 -34.25
CA ALA A 230 11.77 13.28 -33.50
C ALA A 230 13.19 13.72 -33.08
N GLN A 231 13.45 15.03 -33.13
CA GLN A 231 14.68 15.60 -32.60
C GLN A 231 14.57 15.86 -31.12
N VAL A 232 15.63 15.53 -30.36
CA VAL A 232 15.66 15.76 -28.92
C VAL A 232 16.50 16.99 -28.61
N VAL A 233 15.93 17.91 -27.82
CA VAL A 233 16.62 19.05 -27.25
C VAL A 233 16.72 18.83 -25.73
N LEU A 234 17.93 18.62 -25.24
CA LEU A 234 18.21 18.41 -23.80
C LEU A 234 18.52 19.77 -23.17
N THR A 235 17.83 20.10 -22.08
CA THR A 235 18.00 21.38 -21.38
C THR A 235 18.36 21.21 -19.92
N GLY A 236 19.03 22.20 -19.34
CA GLY A 236 19.32 22.26 -17.90
C GLY A 236 20.38 21.27 -17.42
N VAL A 237 21.31 20.86 -18.27
CA VAL A 237 22.41 19.96 -17.90
C VAL A 237 23.31 20.65 -16.87
N ARG A 238 23.37 20.11 -15.66
CA ARG A 238 24.25 20.60 -14.58
C ARG A 238 25.68 20.08 -14.73
N PRO A 239 26.70 20.79 -14.22
CA PRO A 239 28.11 20.36 -14.33
C PRO A 239 28.36 18.94 -13.82
N ALA A 240 27.74 18.54 -12.71
CA ALA A 240 27.89 17.19 -12.15
C ALA A 240 27.36 16.11 -13.11
N ILE A 241 26.22 16.37 -13.75
CA ILE A 241 25.63 15.46 -14.75
C ILE A 241 26.51 15.42 -16.00
N ALA A 242 26.99 16.58 -16.49
CA ALA A 242 27.90 16.64 -17.63
C ALA A 242 29.17 15.83 -17.39
N GLN A 243 29.77 15.93 -16.21
CA GLN A 243 30.93 15.12 -15.83
C GLN A 243 30.63 13.61 -15.86
N THR A 244 29.48 13.19 -15.34
CA THR A 244 29.07 11.79 -15.37
C THR A 244 28.93 11.28 -16.80
N LEU A 245 28.25 12.05 -17.68
CA LEU A 245 28.05 11.69 -19.08
C LEU A 245 29.38 11.57 -19.85
N VAL A 246 30.30 12.52 -19.63
CA VAL A 246 31.64 12.48 -20.25
C VAL A 246 32.48 11.29 -19.73
N HIS A 247 32.45 11.02 -18.42
CA HIS A 247 33.16 9.88 -17.84
C HIS A 247 32.70 8.52 -18.40
N LEU A 248 31.42 8.43 -18.76
CA LEU A 248 30.82 7.24 -19.36
C LEU A 248 31.16 7.10 -20.86
N GLY A 249 31.87 8.05 -21.43
CA GLY A 249 32.19 8.05 -22.86
C GLY A 249 30.98 8.18 -23.76
N ILE A 250 29.88 8.78 -23.26
CA ILE A 250 28.65 8.95 -24.02
C ILE A 250 28.86 10.06 -25.06
N ASP A 251 28.66 9.71 -26.32
CA ASP A 251 28.67 10.69 -27.39
C ASP A 251 27.37 11.52 -27.41
N LEU A 252 27.52 12.80 -27.12
CA LEU A 252 26.45 13.77 -27.11
C LEU A 252 26.51 14.69 -28.37
N SER A 253 27.38 14.43 -29.31
CA SER A 253 27.60 15.29 -30.49
C SER A 253 26.34 15.49 -31.31
N ASP A 254 25.48 14.50 -31.34
CA ASP A 254 24.21 14.52 -32.08
C ASP A 254 23.02 15.02 -31.24
N ILE A 255 23.22 15.40 -29.97
CA ILE A 255 22.16 15.86 -29.08
C ILE A 255 22.25 17.40 -28.97
N ILE A 256 21.16 18.05 -29.31
CA ILE A 256 21.09 19.51 -29.13
C ILE A 256 20.93 19.79 -27.64
N THR A 257 21.91 20.49 -27.05
CA THR A 257 21.88 20.89 -25.66
C THR A 257 21.69 22.38 -25.46
N ARG A 258 20.93 22.81 -24.45
CA ARG A 258 20.75 24.21 -24.07
C ARG A 258 20.79 24.35 -22.56
N SER A 259 21.17 25.55 -22.12
CA SER A 259 21.31 25.82 -20.66
C SER A 259 19.96 25.97 -19.93
N SER A 260 18.89 26.29 -20.64
CA SER A 260 17.57 26.50 -20.05
C SER A 260 16.44 26.00 -20.93
N LEU A 261 15.28 25.74 -20.33
CA LEU A 261 14.08 25.34 -21.05
C LEU A 261 13.64 26.42 -22.05
N ALA A 262 13.76 27.71 -21.69
CA ALA A 262 13.43 28.82 -22.59
C ALA A 262 14.29 28.80 -23.85
N ALA A 263 15.61 28.59 -23.71
CA ALA A 263 16.51 28.46 -24.88
C ALA A 263 16.21 27.19 -25.70
N GLY A 264 15.77 26.10 -25.02
CA GLY A 264 15.31 24.89 -25.68
C GLY A 264 14.05 25.11 -26.54
N ILE A 265 13.07 25.83 -25.97
CA ILE A 265 11.84 26.20 -26.72
C ILE A 265 12.18 27.02 -27.98
N GLN A 266 13.10 27.97 -27.89
CA GLN A 266 13.52 28.75 -29.06
C GLN A 266 14.07 27.84 -30.16
N VAL A 267 14.96 26.90 -29.79
CA VAL A 267 15.50 25.92 -30.76
C VAL A 267 14.38 25.04 -31.33
N ALA A 268 13.42 24.60 -30.50
CA ALA A 268 12.30 23.81 -31.00
C ALA A 268 11.46 24.56 -32.03
N LEU A 269 11.21 25.86 -31.80
CA LEU A 269 10.51 26.70 -32.76
C LEU A 269 11.33 26.93 -34.07
N ASP A 270 12.65 27.11 -33.94
CA ASP A 270 13.55 27.25 -35.12
C ASP A 270 13.54 25.96 -35.97
N ILE A 271 13.56 24.77 -35.34
CA ILE A 271 13.43 23.46 -36.02
C ILE A 271 12.09 23.38 -36.79
N LEU A 272 11.03 23.94 -36.25
CA LEU A 272 9.69 23.95 -36.85
C LEU A 272 9.52 25.11 -37.90
N ASN A 273 10.54 25.92 -38.12
CA ASN A 273 10.48 27.14 -38.93
C ASN A 273 9.41 28.13 -38.43
N LEU A 274 9.21 28.22 -37.12
CA LEU A 274 8.27 29.11 -36.43
C LEU A 274 9.02 30.28 -35.79
N GLN A 275 8.46 31.49 -35.89
CA GLN A 275 8.99 32.68 -35.23
C GLN A 275 7.98 33.20 -34.19
N VAL A 276 8.46 33.52 -32.99
CA VAL A 276 7.66 34.25 -31.99
C VAL A 276 7.63 35.73 -32.38
N VAL A 277 6.54 36.18 -32.96
CA VAL A 277 6.33 37.60 -33.25
C VAL A 277 5.71 38.27 -32.06
N GLY A 278 6.41 39.20 -31.43
CA GLY A 278 5.85 40.05 -30.40
C GLY A 278 4.68 40.84 -30.94
N LYS A 279 3.49 40.69 -30.32
CA LYS A 279 2.35 41.55 -30.65
C LYS A 279 2.69 42.96 -30.14
N ASN A 280 3.15 43.82 -31.04
CA ASN A 280 3.29 45.25 -30.77
C ASN A 280 1.91 45.74 -30.26
N ALA A 281 1.84 46.18 -29.00
CA ALA A 281 0.69 46.90 -28.51
C ALA A 281 0.51 48.13 -29.42
N GLY A 282 -0.46 48.04 -30.33
CA GLY A 282 -0.87 49.18 -31.11
C GLY A 282 -1.26 50.32 -30.19
N ARG A 283 -0.64 51.44 -30.38
CA ARG A 283 -1.05 52.73 -29.80
C ARG A 283 -2.48 53.06 -30.16
#